data_c5f6241b68ec7ba12fcaeb7b2c35fcec
#
_entry.id   c5f6241b68ec7ba12fcaeb7b2c35fcec
#
_cell.length_a   1.000
_cell.length_b   1.000
_cell.length_c   1.000
_cell.angle_alpha   90.00
_cell.angle_beta   90.00
_cell.angle_gamma   90.00
#
_symmetry.space_group_name_H-M   'P 1'
#
loop_
_entity.id
_entity.type
_entity.pdbx_description
1 polymer ?
#
loop_
_entity_poly.entity_id
_entity_poly.type
_entity_poly.pdbx_seq_one_letter_code
_entity_poly.pdbx_strand_id
1 'polypeptide(L)'
;MEKAYNVSDLKFENDFLILIVDNQLIKLKISDISEKLVKASDLERKDFIVSPSGYGIHWRLLDEDLSINGLLKLTDKSTLHKK
;
A
#
# COMPACT_ATOMS: atom_id res chain seq x y z
N MET A 1 -14.81 -15.96 0.51
CA MET A 1 -13.66 -16.25 1.31
C MET A 1 -12.55 -15.23 1.09
N GLU A 2 -11.98 -14.76 2.15
CA GLU A 2 -10.98 -13.76 2.02
C GLU A 2 -9.63 -14.31 1.73
N LYS A 3 -8.90 -13.62 0.89
CA LYS A 3 -7.58 -14.05 0.55
C LYS A 3 -6.58 -13.39 1.50
N ALA A 4 -5.72 -14.19 2.09
CA ALA A 4 -4.65 -13.67 2.93
C ALA A 4 -3.45 -13.38 2.06
N TYR A 5 -2.74 -12.30 2.38
CA TYR A 5 -1.54 -11.93 1.66
C TYR A 5 -0.35 -11.90 2.59
N ASN A 6 0.80 -12.19 2.05
CA ASN A 6 2.05 -12.12 2.79
C ASN A 6 2.72 -10.80 2.45
N VAL A 7 2.57 -9.82 3.33
CA VAL A 7 3.09 -8.47 3.09
C VAL A 7 4.38 -8.25 3.87
N SER A 8 5.39 -7.73 3.20
CA SER A 8 6.66 -7.44 3.87
C SER A 8 7.31 -6.21 3.26
N ASP A 9 8.31 -5.68 3.98
CA ASP A 9 9.15 -4.58 3.48
C ASP A 9 8.40 -3.38 2.94
N LEU A 10 7.40 -2.93 3.69
CA LEU A 10 6.67 -1.74 3.30
C LEU A 10 7.53 -0.52 3.60
N LYS A 11 7.70 0.35 2.62
CA LYS A 11 8.47 1.56 2.81
C LYS A 11 8.01 2.64 1.84
N PHE A 12 8.45 3.87 2.10
CA PHE A 12 8.15 5.00 1.24
C PHE A 12 9.45 5.52 0.65
N GLU A 13 9.42 5.79 -0.64
CA GLU A 13 10.57 6.39 -1.33
C GLU A 13 10.06 7.49 -2.21
N ASN A 14 10.45 8.72 -1.90
CA ASN A 14 9.97 9.87 -2.65
C ASN A 14 8.45 9.86 -2.67
N ASP A 15 7.84 9.83 -3.84
CA ASP A 15 6.38 9.86 -3.96
C ASP A 15 5.79 8.47 -4.12
N PHE A 16 6.53 7.44 -3.78
CA PHE A 16 6.08 6.07 -4.00
C PHE A 16 5.95 5.28 -2.71
N LEU A 17 4.95 4.42 -2.69
CA LEU A 17 4.80 3.41 -1.67
C LEU A 17 5.29 2.10 -2.26
N ILE A 18 6.23 1.45 -1.59
CA ILE A 18 6.83 0.22 -2.07
C ILE A 18 6.63 -0.86 -1.04
N LEU A 19 6.14 -2.00 -1.48
CA LEU A 19 5.94 -3.13 -0.56
C LEU A 19 6.04 -4.42 -1.35
N ILE A 20 6.23 -5.52 -0.63
CA ILE A 20 6.29 -6.83 -1.24
C ILE A 20 5.06 -7.61 -0.80
N VAL A 21 4.30 -8.10 -1.76
CA VAL A 21 3.11 -8.88 -1.51
C VAL A 21 3.27 -10.22 -2.18
N ASP A 22 3.25 -11.30 -1.38
CA ASP A 22 3.44 -12.67 -1.89
C ASP A 22 4.69 -12.77 -2.77
N ASN A 23 5.78 -12.18 -2.29
CA ASN A 23 7.08 -12.20 -2.98
C ASN A 23 7.12 -11.36 -4.25
N GLN A 24 6.15 -10.51 -4.45
CA GLN A 24 6.09 -9.66 -5.62
C GLN A 24 6.26 -8.21 -5.22
N LEU A 25 7.21 -7.52 -5.83
CA LEU A 25 7.44 -6.12 -5.52
C LEU A 25 6.36 -5.25 -6.15
N ILE A 26 5.74 -4.43 -5.32
CA ILE A 26 4.69 -3.52 -5.75
C ILE A 26 5.17 -2.10 -5.51
N LYS A 27 5.08 -1.26 -6.52
CA LYS A 27 5.46 0.14 -6.40
C LYS A 27 4.33 1.00 -6.92
N LEU A 28 3.78 1.84 -6.06
CA LEU A 28 2.62 2.65 -6.42
C LEU A 28 2.86 4.11 -6.06
N LYS A 29 2.37 4.99 -6.90
CA LYS A 29 2.48 6.41 -6.63
C LYS A 29 1.51 6.77 -5.52
N ILE A 30 1.98 7.45 -4.50
CA ILE A 30 1.16 7.76 -3.33
C ILE A 30 -0.06 8.58 -3.71
N SER A 31 0.09 9.51 -4.64
CA SER A 31 -1.05 10.35 -5.05
C SER A 31 -2.17 9.55 -5.71
N ASP A 32 -1.87 8.35 -6.18
CA ASP A 32 -2.89 7.49 -6.80
C ASP A 32 -3.64 6.67 -5.77
N ILE A 33 -3.14 6.60 -4.55
CA ILE A 33 -3.74 5.71 -3.55
C ILE A 33 -4.30 6.43 -2.33
N SER A 34 -3.73 7.55 -1.93
CA SER A 34 -4.23 8.20 -0.71
C SER A 34 -3.78 9.65 -0.62
N GLU A 35 -4.73 10.54 -0.61
CA GLU A 35 -4.43 11.95 -0.44
C GLU A 35 -3.90 12.24 0.95
N LYS A 36 -4.38 11.52 1.94
CA LYS A 36 -3.90 11.69 3.30
C LYS A 36 -2.42 11.37 3.40
N LEU A 37 -1.99 10.33 2.70
CA LEU A 37 -0.58 9.95 2.71
C LEU A 37 0.27 10.96 1.95
N VAL A 38 -0.26 11.58 0.92
CA VAL A 38 0.48 12.60 0.19
C VAL A 38 0.84 13.75 1.11
N LYS A 39 -0.11 14.14 1.95
CA LYS A 39 0.09 15.28 2.86
C LYS A 39 0.74 14.90 4.17
N ALA A 40 0.99 13.65 4.40
CA ALA A 40 1.52 13.17 5.67
C ALA A 40 3.00 13.44 5.81
N SER A 41 3.43 13.61 7.06
CA SER A 41 4.85 13.74 7.37
C SER A 41 5.49 12.35 7.35
N ASP A 42 6.81 12.33 7.36
CA ASP A 42 7.53 11.05 7.41
C ASP A 42 7.13 10.26 8.64
N LEU A 43 6.98 10.94 9.76
CA LEU A 43 6.62 10.28 10.99
C LEU A 43 5.25 9.62 10.87
N GLU A 44 4.31 10.32 10.27
CA GLU A 44 2.96 9.79 10.10
C GLU A 44 2.95 8.60 9.15
N ARG A 45 3.74 8.66 8.10
CA ARG A 45 3.81 7.57 7.12
C ARG A 45 4.41 6.30 7.71
N LYS A 46 5.31 6.46 8.66
CA LYS A 46 5.97 5.31 9.27
C LYS A 46 5.14 4.62 10.34
N ASP A 47 4.11 5.26 10.82
CA ASP A 47 3.28 4.67 11.87
C ASP A 47 2.13 3.91 11.27
N PHE A 48 2.40 2.72 10.78
CA PHE A 48 1.39 1.88 10.17
C PHE A 48 1.39 0.49 10.77
N ILE A 49 0.27 -0.19 10.60
CA ILE A 49 0.11 -1.55 11.06
C ILE A 49 -0.47 -2.36 9.92
N VAL A 50 0.17 -3.48 9.60
CA VAL A 50 -0.36 -4.41 8.60
C VAL A 50 -1.23 -5.39 9.35
N SER A 51 -2.44 -5.64 8.85
CA SER A 51 -3.35 -6.55 9.54
C SER A 51 -2.75 -7.96 9.60
N PRO A 52 -3.13 -8.75 10.61
CA PRO A 52 -2.53 -10.07 10.79
C PRO A 52 -2.65 -10.99 9.58
N SER A 53 -3.73 -10.88 8.84
CA SER A 53 -3.87 -11.72 7.65
C SER A 53 -3.30 -11.05 6.41
N GLY A 54 -2.72 -9.86 6.57
CA GLY A 54 -2.06 -9.21 5.45
C GLY A 54 -3.00 -8.68 4.38
N TYR A 55 -4.23 -8.38 4.73
CA TYR A 55 -5.10 -7.85 3.69
C TYR A 55 -5.42 -6.38 3.85
N GLY A 56 -4.83 -5.71 4.81
CA GLY A 56 -5.03 -4.27 4.96
C GLY A 56 -3.87 -3.62 5.67
N ILE A 57 -3.74 -2.31 5.50
CA ILE A 57 -2.74 -1.50 6.18
C ILE A 57 -3.46 -0.31 6.80
N HIS A 58 -3.17 -0.05 8.07
CA HIS A 58 -3.81 1.04 8.79
C HIS A 58 -2.77 2.02 9.28
N TRP A 59 -2.95 3.30 9.00
CA TRP A 59 -2.10 4.37 9.50
C TRP A 59 -2.86 5.06 10.64
N ARG A 60 -2.41 4.83 11.86
CA ARG A 60 -3.12 5.30 13.03
C ARG A 60 -3.22 6.82 13.13
N LEU A 61 -2.14 7.50 12.85
CA LEU A 61 -2.11 8.95 13.00
C LEU A 61 -2.95 9.67 11.94
N LEU A 62 -3.18 9.01 10.83
CA LEU A 62 -3.95 9.59 9.74
C LEU A 62 -5.37 9.07 9.68
N ASP A 63 -5.64 8.03 10.45
CA ASP A 63 -6.92 7.34 10.38
C ASP A 63 -7.19 6.93 8.94
N GLU A 64 -6.19 6.33 8.31
CA GLU A 64 -6.28 5.91 6.92
C GLU A 64 -6.12 4.41 6.82
N ASP A 65 -6.97 3.78 6.02
CA ASP A 65 -6.92 2.34 5.77
C ASP A 65 -6.84 2.07 4.29
N LEU A 66 -5.94 1.18 3.91
CA LEU A 66 -5.84 0.76 2.52
C LEU A 66 -5.88 -0.75 2.46
N SER A 67 -6.65 -1.29 1.53
CA SER A 67 -6.70 -2.73 1.38
C SER A 67 -5.63 -3.18 0.41
N ILE A 68 -5.00 -4.30 0.70
CA ILE A 68 -3.98 -4.86 -0.19
C ILE A 68 -4.62 -5.21 -1.53
N ASN A 69 -5.83 -5.77 -1.47
CA ASN A 69 -6.54 -6.11 -2.69
C ASN A 69 -6.75 -4.88 -3.57
N GLY A 70 -7.09 -3.74 -2.95
CA GLY A 70 -7.26 -2.50 -3.70
C GLY A 70 -5.96 -2.04 -4.33
N LEU A 71 -4.86 -2.16 -3.61
CA LEU A 71 -3.56 -1.77 -4.15
C LEU A 71 -3.16 -2.66 -5.31
N LEU A 72 -3.44 -3.95 -5.21
CA LEU A 72 -3.12 -4.88 -6.28
C LEU A 72 -3.95 -4.59 -7.53
N LYS A 73 -5.16 -4.14 -7.36
CA LYS A 73 -5.99 -3.78 -8.50
C LYS A 73 -5.42 -2.62 -9.28
N LEU A 74 -4.80 -1.68 -8.59
CA LEU A 74 -4.17 -0.57 -9.26
C LEU A 74 -2.98 -1.04 -10.08
N THR A 75 -2.25 -1.98 -9.54
CA THR A 75 -1.11 -2.57 -10.25
C THR A 75 -1.58 -3.31 -11.49
N ASP A 76 -2.63 -4.08 -11.35
CA ASP A 76 -3.18 -4.82 -12.48
C ASP A 76 -3.63 -3.89 -13.58
N LYS A 77 -4.25 -2.79 -13.22
CA LYS A 77 -4.68 -1.82 -14.21
C LYS A 77 -3.50 -1.27 -14.98
N SER A 78 -2.43 -0.96 -14.27
CA SER A 78 -1.23 -0.49 -14.93
C SER A 78 -0.69 -1.52 -15.89
N THR A 79 -0.71 -2.75 -15.49
CA THR A 79 -0.22 -3.84 -16.31
C THR A 79 -1.05 -3.98 -17.57
N LEU A 80 -2.35 -3.94 -17.41
CA LEU A 80 -3.24 -4.07 -18.56
C LEU A 80 -3.04 -2.96 -19.56
N HIS A 81 -2.67 -1.81 -19.09
CA HIS A 81 -2.45 -0.68 -19.95
C HIS A 81 -1.36 -0.90 -20.94
N LYS A 82 -0.48 -1.76 -20.65
CA LYS A 82 0.63 -1.99 -21.49
C LYS A 82 0.31 -2.73 -22.75
N LYS A 83 -0.83 -3.24 -22.87
CA LYS A 83 -1.17 -4.04 -24.02
C LYS A 83 -1.23 -3.24 -25.27
#